data_9cd06b1853a7cb816a5e3dc2f20a4ccb
#
_entry.id   9cd06b1853a7cb816a5e3dc2f20a4ccb
#
_cell.length_a   1.000
_cell.length_b   1.000
_cell.length_c   1.000
_cell.angle_alpha   90.00
_cell.angle_beta   90.00
_cell.angle_gamma   90.00
#
_symmetry.space_group_name_H-M   'P 1'
#
loop_
_entity.id
_entity.type
_entity.pdbx_description
1 polymer ?
#
loop_
_entity_poly.entity_id
_entity_poly.type
_entity_poly.pdbx_seq_one_letter_code
_entity_poly.pdbx_strand_id
1 'polypeptide(L)'
;LEEIAKLLKSDASLKLRVVGHTDNQGALESNIALSKRRAEAVTAALASSYGIAATRLSAFGVADLAPVASNSGEEGRSKNRRVELVKQRVRKHKHDVAAHQ
;
A
#
# COMPACT_ATOMS: atom_id res chain seq x y z
N LEU A 1 0.79 4.18 -11.94
CA LEU A 1 0.99 2.74 -11.75
C LEU A 1 1.93 2.12 -12.77
N GLU A 2 2.06 2.74 -13.92
CA GLU A 2 2.89 2.17 -14.99
C GLU A 2 4.35 2.01 -14.57
N GLU A 3 4.90 3.00 -13.90
CA GLU A 3 6.30 2.96 -13.48
C GLU A 3 6.54 1.90 -12.42
N ILE A 4 5.63 1.77 -11.46
CA ILE A 4 5.79 0.73 -10.44
C ILE A 4 5.62 -0.66 -11.05
N ALA A 5 4.75 -0.80 -12.03
CA ALA A 5 4.58 -2.08 -12.73
C ALA A 5 5.85 -2.47 -13.47
N LYS A 6 6.51 -1.52 -14.14
CA LYS A 6 7.78 -1.76 -14.81
C LYS A 6 8.85 -2.22 -13.83
N LEU A 7 8.92 -1.57 -12.67
CA LEU A 7 9.89 -1.93 -11.64
C LEU A 7 9.65 -3.35 -11.13
N LEU A 8 8.39 -3.69 -10.86
CA LEU A 8 8.04 -5.02 -10.38
C LEU A 8 8.36 -6.10 -11.41
N LYS A 9 8.18 -5.80 -12.70
CA LYS A 9 8.50 -6.74 -13.76
C LYS A 9 10.00 -6.92 -13.92
N SER A 10 10.79 -5.87 -13.69
CA SER A 10 12.23 -5.92 -13.85
C SER A 10 12.94 -6.55 -12.65
N ASP A 11 12.29 -6.65 -11.50
CA ASP A 11 12.92 -7.16 -10.28
C ASP A 11 11.95 -8.14 -9.60
N ALA A 12 12.16 -9.43 -9.85
CA ALA A 12 11.29 -10.48 -9.34
C ALA A 12 11.35 -10.62 -7.81
N SER A 13 12.37 -10.05 -7.17
CA SER A 13 12.50 -10.12 -5.71
C SER A 13 11.67 -9.07 -4.99
N LEU A 14 11.07 -8.12 -5.72
CA LEU A 14 10.26 -7.07 -5.11
C LEU A 14 8.83 -7.53 -4.89
N LYS A 15 8.31 -7.19 -3.72
CA LYS A 15 6.89 -7.22 -3.42
C LYS A 15 6.43 -5.81 -3.13
N LEU A 16 5.13 -5.58 -3.25
CA LEU A 16 4.55 -4.26 -3.05
C LEU A 16 3.46 -4.34 -1.99
N ARG A 17 3.56 -3.48 -1.00
CA ARG A 17 2.48 -3.23 -0.06
C ARG A 17 1.81 -1.93 -0.47
N VAL A 18 0.50 -1.99 -0.65
CA VAL A 18 -0.31 -0.84 -1.03
C VAL A 18 -1.11 -0.44 0.19
N VAL A 19 -0.87 0.75 0.70
CA VAL A 19 -1.44 1.20 1.97
C VAL A 19 -2.36 2.39 1.71
N GLY A 20 -3.64 2.22 1.97
CA GLY A 20 -4.63 3.28 1.83
C GLY A 20 -4.77 4.09 3.11
N HIS A 21 -4.90 5.39 2.95
CA HIS A 21 -5.04 6.33 4.05
C HIS A 21 -6.27 7.20 3.86
N THR A 22 -6.85 7.67 4.97
CA THR A 22 -7.94 8.64 4.95
C THR A 22 -7.55 9.84 5.80
N ASP A 23 -8.40 10.89 5.76
CA ASP A 23 -8.35 11.93 6.77
C ASP A 23 -9.12 11.46 8.00
N ASN A 24 -9.36 12.36 8.97
CA ASN A 24 -10.00 12.02 10.24
C ASN A 24 -11.53 12.24 10.22
N GLN A 25 -12.12 12.45 9.06
CA GLN A 25 -13.58 12.64 8.95
C GLN A 25 -14.27 11.29 8.94
N GLY A 26 -15.34 11.16 9.72
CA GLY A 26 -16.13 9.94 9.77
C GLY A 26 -15.61 8.95 10.80
N ALA A 27 -16.29 7.81 10.90
CA ALA A 27 -15.96 6.78 11.88
C ALA A 27 -14.71 6.00 11.46
N LEU A 28 -13.89 5.63 12.44
CA LEU A 28 -12.65 4.89 12.19
C LEU A 28 -12.91 3.60 11.43
N GLU A 29 -13.90 2.83 11.82
CA GLU A 29 -14.18 1.55 11.17
C GLU A 29 -14.55 1.72 9.70
N SER A 30 -15.35 2.73 9.39
CA SER A 30 -15.70 3.04 7.99
C SER A 30 -14.48 3.45 7.21
N ASN A 31 -13.59 4.22 7.82
CA ASN A 31 -12.38 4.69 7.16
C ASN A 31 -11.38 3.58 6.96
N ILE A 32 -11.30 2.62 7.87
CA ILE A 32 -10.47 1.43 7.67
C ILE A 32 -10.96 0.66 6.45
N ALA A 33 -12.27 0.41 6.37
CA ALA A 33 -12.84 -0.30 5.23
C ALA A 33 -12.63 0.46 3.92
N LEU A 34 -12.84 1.78 3.92
CA LEU A 34 -12.66 2.61 2.75
C LEU A 34 -11.20 2.62 2.28
N SER A 35 -10.27 2.80 3.21
CA SER A 35 -8.85 2.86 2.87
C SER A 35 -8.37 1.51 2.32
N LYS A 36 -8.87 0.40 2.87
CA LYS A 36 -8.53 -0.91 2.36
C LYS A 36 -9.08 -1.13 0.96
N ARG A 37 -10.33 -0.72 0.70
CA ARG A 37 -10.91 -0.86 -0.64
C ARG A 37 -10.13 -0.07 -1.68
N ARG A 38 -9.65 1.13 -1.31
CA ARG A 38 -8.82 1.93 -2.22
C ARG A 38 -7.51 1.24 -2.53
N ALA A 39 -6.88 0.65 -1.52
CA ALA A 39 -5.64 -0.10 -1.71
C ALA A 39 -5.88 -1.34 -2.58
N GLU A 40 -7.00 -2.04 -2.33
CA GLU A 40 -7.35 -3.23 -3.12
C GLU A 40 -7.61 -2.88 -4.58
N ALA A 41 -8.20 -1.72 -4.84
CA ALA A 41 -8.42 -1.28 -6.22
C ALA A 41 -7.09 -1.10 -6.97
N VAL A 42 -6.08 -0.58 -6.28
CA VAL A 42 -4.75 -0.42 -6.87
C VAL A 42 -4.10 -1.77 -7.14
N THR A 43 -4.17 -2.71 -6.16
CA THR A 43 -3.59 -4.05 -6.39
C THR A 43 -4.32 -4.78 -7.50
N ALA A 44 -5.66 -4.63 -7.58
CA ALA A 44 -6.44 -5.24 -8.65
C ALA A 44 -6.03 -4.70 -10.02
N ALA A 45 -5.79 -3.39 -10.13
CA ALA A 45 -5.36 -2.78 -11.38
C ALA A 45 -3.97 -3.28 -11.79
N LEU A 46 -3.05 -3.41 -10.82
CA LEU A 46 -1.72 -3.93 -11.11
C LEU A 46 -1.78 -5.37 -11.60
N ALA A 47 -2.65 -6.20 -11.00
CA ALA A 47 -2.79 -7.59 -11.40
C ALA A 47 -3.46 -7.71 -12.76
N SER A 48 -4.57 -7.00 -13.00
CA SER A 48 -5.36 -7.19 -14.21
C SER A 48 -4.82 -6.41 -15.41
N SER A 49 -4.38 -5.17 -15.21
CA SER A 49 -3.96 -4.29 -16.31
C SER A 49 -2.48 -4.42 -16.62
N TYR A 50 -1.67 -4.78 -15.64
CA TYR A 50 -0.22 -4.83 -15.80
C TYR A 50 0.35 -6.23 -15.64
N GLY A 51 -0.49 -7.22 -15.34
CA GLY A 51 -0.06 -8.61 -15.27
C GLY A 51 0.86 -8.95 -14.09
N ILE A 52 0.79 -8.18 -13.01
CA ILE A 52 1.60 -8.47 -11.82
C ILE A 52 0.92 -9.57 -11.02
N ALA A 53 1.67 -10.60 -10.64
CA ALA A 53 1.13 -11.72 -9.87
C ALA A 53 0.58 -11.23 -8.52
N ALA A 54 -0.64 -11.68 -8.17
CA ALA A 54 -1.31 -11.24 -6.94
C ALA A 54 -0.50 -11.58 -5.70
N THR A 55 0.29 -12.66 -5.74
CA THR A 55 1.14 -13.07 -4.62
C THR A 55 2.24 -12.05 -4.29
N ARG A 56 2.50 -11.13 -5.20
CA ARG A 56 3.51 -10.08 -5.00
C ARG A 56 2.90 -8.79 -4.45
N LEU A 57 1.58 -8.75 -4.25
CA LEU A 57 0.84 -7.54 -3.90
C LEU A 57 0.09 -7.77 -2.60
N SER A 58 0.09 -6.78 -1.72
CA SER A 58 -0.68 -6.80 -0.48
C SER A 58 -1.34 -5.45 -0.29
N ALA A 59 -2.62 -5.46 0.12
CA ALA A 59 -3.38 -4.24 0.32
C ALA A 59 -3.72 -4.08 1.80
N PHE A 60 -3.51 -2.87 2.32
CA PHE A 60 -3.78 -2.54 3.71
C PHE A 60 -4.54 -1.22 3.78
N GLY A 61 -5.41 -1.10 4.77
CA GLY A 61 -6.09 0.15 5.06
C GLY A 61 -5.80 0.55 6.50
N VAL A 62 -5.25 1.74 6.68
CA VAL A 62 -4.88 2.23 8.02
C VAL A 62 -5.70 3.46 8.44
N ALA A 63 -6.69 3.85 7.65
CA ALA A 63 -7.56 4.99 7.94
C ALA A 63 -6.72 6.25 8.20
N ASP A 64 -6.97 6.94 9.32
CA ASP A 64 -6.27 8.18 9.67
C ASP A 64 -5.13 7.95 10.67
N LEU A 65 -4.68 6.71 10.83
CA LEU A 65 -3.70 6.36 11.87
C LEU A 65 -2.29 6.83 11.56
N ALA A 66 -1.99 7.20 10.31
CA ALA A 66 -0.65 7.65 9.92
C ALA A 66 -0.75 8.89 9.03
N PRO A 67 -1.14 10.05 9.58
CA PRO A 67 -1.27 11.27 8.78
C PRO A 67 0.10 11.83 8.40
N VAL A 68 0.17 12.47 7.23
CA VAL A 68 1.37 13.18 6.77
C VAL A 68 1.19 14.69 6.88
N ALA A 69 -0.02 15.15 7.22
CA ALA A 69 -0.33 16.56 7.35
C ALA A 69 -1.41 16.73 8.42
N SER A 70 -1.67 17.99 8.80
CA SER A 70 -2.70 18.28 9.79
C SER A 70 -4.09 18.01 9.23
N ASN A 71 -4.96 17.40 10.05
CA ASN A 71 -6.37 17.20 9.72
C ASN A 71 -7.23 18.41 10.12
N SER A 72 -6.64 19.48 10.65
CA SER A 72 -7.39 20.64 11.11
C SER A 72 -7.91 21.49 9.95
N GLY A 73 -7.35 21.36 8.75
CA GLY A 73 -7.78 22.10 7.58
C GLY A 73 -7.92 21.18 6.37
N GLU A 74 -8.64 21.63 5.34
CA GLU A 74 -8.88 20.82 4.17
C GLU A 74 -7.62 20.53 3.38
N GLU A 75 -6.67 21.46 3.36
CA GLU A 75 -5.41 21.25 2.65
C GLU A 75 -4.65 20.04 3.21
N GLY A 76 -4.56 19.96 4.54
CA GLY A 76 -3.89 18.84 5.19
C GLY A 76 -4.68 17.55 5.05
N ARG A 77 -6.02 17.62 5.18
CA ARG A 77 -6.87 16.44 5.01
C ARG A 77 -6.73 15.87 3.61
N SER A 78 -6.64 16.72 2.59
CA SER A 78 -6.46 16.28 1.21
C SER A 78 -5.16 15.49 1.05
N LYS A 79 -4.09 15.92 1.69
CA LYS A 79 -2.81 15.21 1.64
C LYS A 79 -2.88 13.87 2.35
N ASN A 80 -3.74 13.75 3.38
CA ASN A 80 -3.88 12.50 4.12
C ASN A 80 -4.70 11.46 3.36
N ARG A 81 -5.61 11.88 2.48
CA ARG A 81 -6.38 10.95 1.64
C ARG A 81 -5.50 10.48 0.48
N ARG A 82 -4.78 9.40 0.71
CA ARG A 82 -3.77 8.94 -0.25
C ARG A 82 -3.62 7.42 -0.23
N VAL A 83 -2.94 6.91 -1.25
CA VAL A 83 -2.50 5.52 -1.30
C VAL A 83 -0.97 5.55 -1.44
N GLU A 84 -0.30 4.85 -0.55
CA GLU A 84 1.15 4.74 -0.57
C GLU A 84 1.58 3.39 -1.12
N LEU A 85 2.65 3.40 -1.89
CA LEU A 85 3.22 2.19 -2.48
C LEU A 85 4.56 1.92 -1.78
N VAL A 86 4.60 0.85 -0.99
CA VAL A 86 5.77 0.51 -0.18
C VAL A 86 6.45 -0.70 -0.79
N LYS A 87 7.62 -0.51 -1.36
CA LYS A 87 8.41 -1.58 -1.96
C LYS A 87 9.08 -2.39 -0.86
N GLN A 88 9.04 -3.70 -1.01
CA GLN A 88 9.66 -4.61 -0.05
C GLN A 88 10.42 -5.68 -0.83
N ARG A 89 11.73 -5.78 -0.56
CA ARG A 89 12.54 -6.81 -1.19
C ARG A 89 12.45 -8.09 -0.38
N VAL A 90 12.12 -9.19 -1.04
CA VAL A 90 12.04 -10.50 -0.40
C VAL A 90 13.46 -11.06 -0.30
N ARG A 91 13.91 -11.38 0.95
CA ARG A 91 15.21 -12.05 1.17
C ARG A 91 15.02 -13.55 1.05
N LYS A 92 16.00 -14.13 0.47
CA LYS A 92 16.05 -15.60 0.47
C LYS A 92 16.50 -16.12 1.80
N HIS A 93 16.87 -16.45 2.11
CA HIS A 93 17.21 -16.76 3.24
C HIS A 93 17.53 -17.35 3.89
N LYS A 94 17.87 -17.71 3.93
CA LYS A 94 18.10 -17.99 4.64
C LYS A 94 18.36 -17.89 5.63
N HIS A 95 18.67 -17.69 5.90
CA HIS A 95 19.03 -17.20 6.71
C HIS A 95 18.57 -16.76 7.43
N ASP A 96 18.20 -16.66 7.16
CA ASP A 96 17.79 -16.00 7.82
C ASP A 96 17.21 -16.42 8.69
N VAL A 97 17.15 -16.98 8.70
CA VAL A 97 16.71 -17.23 9.51
C VAL A 97 17.09 -17.35 10.41
N ALA A 98 17.56 -17.30 10.45
CA ALA A 98 17.86 -17.29 11.22
C ALA A 98 18.06 -17.04 11.91
N ALA A 99 18.23 -16.82 11.64
CA ALA A 99 18.42 -16.45 12.18
C ALA A 99 18.22 -16.24 12.92
N HIS A 100 18.28 -16.22 12.81
CA HIS A 100 18.05 -15.93 13.44
C HIS A 100 17.69 -16.06 14.18
N GLN A 101 17.66 -16.21 14.08
CA GLN A 101 17.39 -16.20 14.71
C GLN A 101 17.40 -16.22 15.33
#